data_a2a50d2641aabfb0f28be0986e6b29f2
#
_entry.id   a2a50d2641aabfb0f28be0986e6b29f2
#
_cell.length_a   1.000
_cell.length_b   1.000
_cell.length_c   1.000
_cell.angle_alpha   90.00
_cell.angle_beta   90.00
_cell.angle_gamma   90.00
#
_symmetry.space_group_name_H-M   'P 1'
#
loop_
_entity.id
_entity.type
_entity.pdbx_description
1 polymer ?
#
loop_
_entity_poly.entity_id
_entity_poly.type
_entity_poly.pdbx_seq_one_letter_code
_entity_poly.pdbx_strand_id
1 'polypeptide(L)'
;MDPLTTTPRLAPDSGVFDALRLELRRGCLVVAVLAQLKSEQYGYTLRKALSDDGLMIDESTLYPLLRRLESQGLLVSEWREENKRNKRFYRLSPTGARVLEQLLEEWRRINTSLERIVDHRPESLSNPQAGETQIPGQREPLVKEP
;
A
#
# COMPACT_ATOMS: atom_id res chain seq x y z
N MET A 1 -30.75 -30.22 -4.36
CA MET A 1 -30.13 -30.17 -4.94
C MET A 1 -29.80 -29.10 -5.56
N ASP A 2 -29.40 -28.17 -5.29
CA ASP A 2 -29.08 -27.17 -5.89
C ASP A 2 -27.76 -26.87 -5.95
N PRO A 3 -27.22 -27.25 -6.46
CA PRO A 3 -25.93 -27.12 -6.64
C PRO A 3 -25.54 -25.87 -7.12
N LEU A 4 -26.29 -25.27 -7.59
CA LEU A 4 -25.99 -24.12 -8.14
C LEU A 4 -25.41 -23.22 -7.28
N THR A 5 -25.68 -23.23 -6.18
CA THR A 5 -25.25 -22.26 -5.39
C THR A 5 -23.84 -22.18 -5.31
N THR A 6 -23.18 -23.07 -5.55
CA THR A 6 -21.90 -23.06 -5.41
C THR A 6 -21.24 -22.17 -6.16
N THR A 7 -21.12 -21.11 -6.05
CA THR A 7 -20.53 -20.31 -6.81
C THR A 7 -19.19 -20.14 -6.58
N PRO A 8 -18.47 -20.36 -7.25
CA PRO A 8 -17.13 -20.25 -7.18
C PRO A 8 -16.63 -18.95 -7.43
N ARG A 9 -17.24 -18.06 -7.19
CA ARG A 9 -16.78 -16.89 -7.50
C ARG A 9 -15.48 -16.56 -6.98
N LEU A 10 -14.98 -17.03 -6.02
CA LEU A 10 -13.74 -16.65 -5.52
C LEU A 10 -12.57 -16.99 -6.37
N ALA A 11 -12.65 -18.00 -7.04
CA ALA A 11 -11.51 -18.42 -7.82
C ALA A 11 -11.02 -17.40 -8.79
N PRO A 12 -11.83 -16.82 -9.56
CA PRO A 12 -11.33 -15.87 -10.51
C PRO A 12 -10.81 -14.62 -9.86
N ASP A 13 -11.34 -14.27 -8.74
CA ASP A 13 -10.92 -13.08 -8.09
C ASP A 13 -9.57 -13.19 -7.46
N SER A 14 -9.15 -14.36 -7.09
CA SER A 14 -7.90 -14.48 -6.37
C SER A 14 -6.70 -14.11 -7.24
N GLY A 15 -6.74 -14.44 -8.53
CA GLY A 15 -5.65 -14.07 -9.40
C GLY A 15 -5.56 -12.57 -9.60
N VAL A 16 -6.69 -11.91 -9.71
CA VAL A 16 -6.71 -10.48 -9.88
C VAL A 16 -6.22 -9.82 -8.60
N PHE A 17 -6.67 -10.31 -7.46
CA PHE A 17 -6.23 -9.74 -6.19
C PHE A 17 -4.72 -9.89 -6.02
N ASP A 18 -4.17 -11.06 -6.36
CA ASP A 18 -2.74 -11.28 -6.18
C ASP A 18 -1.94 -10.32 -7.04
N ALA A 19 -2.38 -10.06 -8.26
CA ALA A 19 -1.67 -9.14 -9.13
C ALA A 19 -1.72 -7.70 -8.59
N LEU A 20 -2.88 -7.26 -8.14
CA LEU A 20 -3.02 -5.91 -7.61
C LEU A 20 -2.29 -5.76 -6.27
N ARG A 21 -2.26 -6.83 -5.50
CA ARG A 21 -1.54 -6.81 -4.24
C ARG A 21 -0.05 -6.58 -4.48
N LEU A 22 0.51 -7.21 -5.52
CA LEU A 22 1.91 -7.00 -5.83
C LEU A 22 2.16 -5.55 -6.24
N GLU A 23 1.24 -4.95 -6.99
CA GLU A 23 1.39 -3.57 -7.35
C GLU A 23 1.33 -2.68 -6.11
N LEU A 24 0.39 -2.96 -5.23
CA LEU A 24 0.24 -2.16 -4.01
C LEU A 24 1.50 -2.25 -3.15
N ARG A 25 2.12 -3.42 -3.09
CA ARG A 25 3.29 -3.59 -2.23
C ARG A 25 4.56 -3.03 -2.80
N ARG A 26 4.63 -2.86 -4.12
CA ARG A 26 5.88 -2.47 -4.75
C ARG A 26 6.53 -1.21 -4.17
N GLY A 27 5.78 -0.15 -4.08
CA GLY A 27 6.32 1.09 -3.51
C GLY A 27 6.61 0.96 -2.03
N CYS A 28 5.77 0.20 -1.32
CA CYS A 28 5.98 0.02 0.12
C CYS A 28 7.28 -0.73 0.40
N LEU A 29 7.66 -1.66 -0.49
CA LEU A 29 8.90 -2.38 -0.29
C LEU A 29 10.12 -1.46 -0.37
N VAL A 30 10.07 -0.46 -1.25
CA VAL A 30 11.17 0.50 -1.33
C VAL A 30 11.32 1.23 0.00
N VAL A 31 10.20 1.71 0.55
CA VAL A 31 10.25 2.43 1.82
C VAL A 31 10.70 1.51 2.94
N ALA A 32 10.21 0.27 2.96
CA ALA A 32 10.58 -0.67 4.00
C ALA A 32 12.07 -1.03 3.97
N VAL A 33 12.61 -1.23 2.78
CA VAL A 33 14.02 -1.55 2.64
C VAL A 33 14.88 -0.37 3.09
N LEU A 34 14.54 0.84 2.67
CA LEU A 34 15.29 2.01 3.08
C LEU A 34 15.22 2.19 4.60
N ALA A 35 14.04 1.98 5.17
CA ALA A 35 13.88 2.15 6.61
C ALA A 35 14.68 1.10 7.39
N GLN A 36 14.70 -0.13 6.93
CA GLN A 36 15.45 -1.18 7.60
C GLN A 36 16.95 -0.90 7.53
N LEU A 37 17.40 -0.29 6.45
CA LEU A 37 18.82 -0.05 6.27
C LEU A 37 19.31 1.23 6.92
N LYS A 38 18.54 1.80 7.84
CA LYS A 38 19.07 2.79 8.73
C LYS A 38 20.16 2.15 9.56
N SER A 39 20.06 0.83 9.79
CA SER A 39 21.15 0.09 10.39
C SER A 39 21.69 -0.86 9.34
N GLU A 40 22.99 -1.04 9.36
CA GLU A 40 23.65 -1.86 8.36
C GLU A 40 23.24 -3.30 8.44
N GLN A 41 22.95 -3.92 7.31
CA GLN A 41 22.56 -5.31 7.25
C GLN A 41 22.95 -5.92 5.93
N TYR A 42 23.11 -7.25 5.89
CA TYR A 42 23.32 -7.94 4.64
C TYR A 42 22.02 -8.64 4.26
N GLY A 43 21.98 -9.20 3.05
CA GLY A 43 20.72 -9.68 2.48
C GLY A 43 19.89 -10.58 3.37
N TYR A 44 20.53 -11.55 4.02
CA TYR A 44 19.79 -12.50 4.84
C TYR A 44 19.15 -11.81 6.04
N THR A 45 19.89 -10.98 6.75
CA THR A 45 19.33 -10.33 7.93
C THR A 45 18.26 -9.32 7.53
N LEU A 46 18.42 -8.68 6.38
CA LEU A 46 17.42 -7.75 5.89
C LEU A 46 16.13 -8.50 5.56
N ARG A 47 16.22 -9.60 4.85
CA ARG A 47 15.04 -10.38 4.52
C ARG A 47 14.34 -10.87 5.75
N LYS A 48 15.11 -11.32 6.74
CA LYS A 48 14.53 -11.82 7.96
C LYS A 48 13.82 -10.71 8.71
N ALA A 49 14.42 -9.54 8.79
CA ALA A 49 13.80 -8.42 9.48
C ALA A 49 12.50 -8.01 8.80
N LEU A 50 12.48 -7.97 7.46
CA LEU A 50 11.27 -7.61 6.75
C LEU A 50 10.18 -8.67 6.95
N SER A 51 10.57 -9.94 6.94
CA SER A 51 9.63 -11.00 7.13
C SER A 51 9.04 -11.00 8.54
N ASP A 52 9.87 -10.72 9.54
CA ASP A 52 9.40 -10.66 10.92
C ASP A 52 8.37 -9.54 11.09
N ASP A 53 8.45 -8.50 10.28
CA ASP A 53 7.50 -7.41 10.33
C ASP A 53 6.37 -7.59 9.31
N GLY A 54 6.25 -8.76 8.73
CA GLY A 54 5.12 -9.05 7.86
C GLY A 54 5.32 -8.77 6.38
N LEU A 55 6.51 -8.33 5.97
CA LEU A 55 6.74 -8.06 4.58
C LEU A 55 7.68 -9.10 3.99
N MET A 56 7.14 -10.20 3.53
CA MET A 56 7.95 -11.24 2.96
C MET A 56 8.38 -10.86 1.56
N ILE A 57 9.64 -11.06 1.26
CA ILE A 57 10.18 -10.71 -0.04
C ILE A 57 11.20 -11.77 -0.40
N ASP A 58 11.20 -12.23 -1.62
CA ASP A 58 12.16 -13.25 -1.99
C ASP A 58 13.43 -12.63 -2.55
N GLU A 59 14.46 -13.45 -2.69
CA GLU A 59 15.75 -12.96 -3.13
C GLU A 59 15.70 -12.41 -4.53
N SER A 60 14.91 -12.98 -5.39
CA SER A 60 14.85 -12.54 -6.77
C SER A 60 14.26 -11.14 -6.89
N THR A 61 13.53 -10.69 -5.89
CA THR A 61 13.00 -9.34 -5.87
C THR A 61 13.92 -8.41 -5.08
N LEU A 62 14.44 -8.89 -3.97
CA LEU A 62 15.23 -8.04 -3.07
C LEU A 62 16.56 -7.61 -3.68
N TYR A 63 17.32 -8.54 -4.23
CA TYR A 63 18.66 -8.17 -4.68
C TYR A 63 18.65 -7.18 -5.86
N PRO A 64 17.78 -7.32 -6.85
CA PRO A 64 17.70 -6.29 -7.88
C PRO A 64 17.26 -4.93 -7.33
N LEU A 65 16.40 -4.93 -6.32
CA LEU A 65 15.98 -3.68 -5.69
C LEU A 65 17.16 -3.02 -4.99
N LEU A 66 17.96 -3.79 -4.24
CA LEU A 66 19.11 -3.24 -3.55
C LEU A 66 20.12 -2.64 -4.53
N ARG A 67 20.35 -3.32 -5.65
CA ARG A 67 21.27 -2.81 -6.65
C ARG A 67 20.74 -1.53 -7.27
N ARG A 68 19.44 -1.44 -7.51
CA ARG A 68 18.87 -0.25 -8.08
C ARG A 68 18.97 0.92 -7.10
N LEU A 69 18.65 0.69 -5.84
CA LEU A 69 18.70 1.76 -4.85
C LEU A 69 20.14 2.23 -4.64
N GLU A 70 21.09 1.31 -4.72
CA GLU A 70 22.48 1.69 -4.60
C GLU A 70 22.91 2.51 -5.80
N SER A 71 22.50 2.13 -7.01
CA SER A 71 22.89 2.89 -8.19
C SER A 71 22.23 4.27 -8.21
N GLN A 72 21.16 4.44 -7.49
CA GLN A 72 20.51 5.74 -7.37
C GLN A 72 21.13 6.57 -6.24
N GLY A 73 22.15 6.05 -5.59
CA GLY A 73 22.83 6.79 -4.53
C GLY A 73 22.14 6.76 -3.19
N LEU A 74 21.12 5.92 -3.02
CA LEU A 74 20.38 5.88 -1.78
C LEU A 74 20.98 4.90 -0.77
N LEU A 75 21.74 3.93 -1.26
CA LEU A 75 22.40 2.96 -0.40
C LEU A 75 23.89 2.93 -0.73
N VAL A 76 24.69 2.53 0.26
CA VAL A 76 26.08 2.24 0.03
C VAL A 76 26.30 0.83 0.51
N SER A 77 27.26 0.15 -0.06
CA SER A 77 27.52 -1.22 0.36
C SER A 77 28.99 -1.50 0.41
N GLU A 78 29.37 -2.52 1.13
CA GLU A 78 30.74 -2.97 1.16
C GLU A 78 30.77 -4.45 1.40
N TRP A 79 31.80 -5.12 0.85
CA TRP A 79 31.96 -6.53 1.06
C TRP A 79 32.81 -6.74 2.30
N ARG A 80 32.43 -7.70 3.12
CA ARG A 80 33.22 -8.06 4.29
C ARG A 80 33.16 -9.54 4.48
N GLU A 81 34.24 -10.08 5.02
CA GLU A 81 34.24 -11.48 5.29
C GLU A 81 33.75 -11.67 6.72
N GLU A 82 32.78 -12.55 6.90
CA GLU A 82 32.28 -12.81 8.22
C GLU A 82 32.01 -14.29 8.28
N ASN A 83 32.57 -14.99 9.25
CA ASN A 83 32.42 -16.43 9.39
C ASN A 83 32.87 -17.16 8.12
N LYS A 84 33.99 -16.72 7.56
CA LYS A 84 34.57 -17.32 6.37
C LYS A 84 33.71 -17.20 5.13
N ARG A 85 32.78 -16.28 5.11
CA ARG A 85 31.97 -16.03 3.92
C ARG A 85 32.01 -14.55 3.61
N ASN A 86 32.06 -14.22 2.32
CA ASN A 86 32.00 -12.84 1.93
C ASN A 86 30.56 -12.42 1.88
N LYS A 87 30.21 -11.38 2.58
CA LYS A 87 28.84 -10.87 2.62
C LYS A 87 28.88 -9.40 2.23
N ARG A 88 27.84 -8.99 1.52
CA ARG A 88 27.75 -7.59 1.11
C ARG A 88 26.79 -6.90 2.08
N PHE A 89 27.33 -5.92 2.79
CA PHE A 89 26.54 -5.19 3.77
C PHE A 89 26.07 -3.88 3.15
N TYR A 90 24.81 -3.58 3.35
CA TYR A 90 24.21 -2.37 2.82
C TYR A 90 23.77 -1.45 3.96
N ARG A 91 23.82 -0.18 3.73
CA ARG A 91 23.31 0.79 4.67
C ARG A 91 22.83 2.01 3.91
N LEU A 92 21.99 2.77 4.56
CA LEU A 92 21.41 3.96 3.98
C LEU A 92 22.50 5.02 3.80
N SER A 93 22.54 5.69 2.66
CA SER A 93 23.45 6.81 2.49
C SER A 93 22.83 8.08 3.06
N PRO A 94 23.57 9.16 3.23
CA PRO A 94 22.96 10.42 3.68
C PRO A 94 21.87 10.90 2.73
N THR A 95 22.05 10.72 1.42
CA THR A 95 21.02 11.06 0.47
C THR A 95 19.83 10.15 0.65
N GLY A 96 20.09 8.86 0.87
CA GLY A 96 19.02 7.91 1.12
C GLY A 96 18.22 8.25 2.35
N ALA A 97 18.87 8.77 3.40
CA ALA A 97 18.15 9.16 4.60
C ALA A 97 17.18 10.31 4.32
N ARG A 98 17.61 11.27 3.52
CA ARG A 98 16.73 12.39 3.19
C ARG A 98 15.57 11.95 2.32
N VAL A 99 15.84 11.09 1.34
CA VAL A 99 14.80 10.61 0.46
C VAL A 99 13.81 9.76 1.25
N LEU A 100 14.28 8.97 2.19
CA LEU A 100 13.40 8.16 3.02
C LEU A 100 12.43 9.05 3.79
N GLU A 101 12.89 10.15 4.36
CA GLU A 101 11.99 11.04 5.07
C GLU A 101 10.95 11.63 4.16
N GLN A 102 11.34 12.03 2.95
CA GLN A 102 10.38 12.54 1.99
C GLN A 102 9.37 11.49 1.58
N LEU A 103 9.81 10.24 1.40
CA LEU A 103 8.91 9.17 1.03
C LEU A 103 7.94 8.84 2.17
N LEU A 104 8.40 8.92 3.40
CA LEU A 104 7.52 8.65 4.54
C LEU A 104 6.44 9.72 4.67
N GLU A 105 6.78 10.97 4.39
CA GLU A 105 5.78 12.01 4.39
C GLU A 105 4.78 11.79 3.29
N GLU A 106 5.25 11.42 2.11
CA GLU A 106 4.36 11.18 1.00
C GLU A 106 3.47 9.97 1.27
N TRP A 107 4.01 8.93 1.89
CA TRP A 107 3.25 7.76 2.24
C TRP A 107 2.11 8.13 3.20
N ARG A 108 2.38 8.99 4.17
CA ARG A 108 1.33 9.42 5.10
C ARG A 108 0.24 10.21 4.40
N ARG A 109 0.63 11.05 3.43
CA ARG A 109 -0.35 11.80 2.67
C ARG A 109 -1.23 10.90 1.83
N ILE A 110 -0.62 9.89 1.20
CA ILE A 110 -1.36 8.95 0.38
C ILE A 110 -2.33 8.19 1.25
N ASN A 111 -1.91 7.73 2.43
CA ASN A 111 -2.80 7.00 3.31
C ASN A 111 -3.98 7.86 3.75
N THR A 112 -3.74 9.10 4.07
CA THR A 112 -4.81 10.00 4.48
C THR A 112 -5.79 10.20 3.33
N SER A 113 -5.27 10.39 2.11
CA SER A 113 -6.13 10.60 0.96
C SER A 113 -6.96 9.35 0.65
N LEU A 114 -6.34 8.18 0.76
CA LEU A 114 -7.06 6.94 0.50
C LEU A 114 -8.16 6.72 1.53
N GLU A 115 -7.89 7.03 2.77
CA GLU A 115 -8.92 6.89 3.80
C GLU A 115 -10.10 7.79 3.52
N ARG A 116 -9.85 9.01 3.08
CA ARG A 116 -10.94 9.91 2.74
C ARG A 116 -11.73 9.41 1.54
N ILE A 117 -11.04 8.90 0.53
CA ILE A 117 -11.70 8.40 -0.65
C ILE A 117 -12.54 7.17 -0.34
N VAL A 118 -11.99 6.26 0.44
CA VAL A 118 -12.69 5.04 0.79
C VAL A 118 -13.90 5.32 1.65
N ASP A 119 -13.77 6.28 2.56
CA ASP A 119 -14.87 6.58 3.45
C ASP A 119 -15.91 7.53 2.85
N HIS A 120 -15.61 8.10 1.70
CA HIS A 120 -16.55 9.03 1.11
C HIS A 120 -17.79 8.29 0.59
N ARG A 121 -18.96 8.71 1.02
CA ARG A 121 -20.16 8.09 0.58
C ARG A 121 -20.92 9.06 -0.30
N PRO A 122 -21.17 8.74 -1.54
CA PRO A 122 -21.88 9.68 -2.40
C PRO A 122 -23.27 9.95 -1.85
N GLU A 123 -23.63 11.19 -1.79
CA GLU A 123 -24.90 11.55 -1.27
C GLU A 123 -26.03 10.96 -2.07
N SER A 124 -25.84 10.77 -3.34
CA SER A 124 -26.90 10.22 -4.12
C SER A 124 -27.27 8.82 -3.66
N LEU A 125 -26.33 8.09 -3.16
CA LEU A 125 -26.65 6.78 -2.71
C LEU A 125 -27.06 6.78 -1.27
N SER A 126 -26.74 7.79 -0.55
CA SER A 126 -27.01 7.76 0.86
C SER A 126 -28.46 8.07 1.17
N ASN A 127 -29.16 8.74 0.31
CA ASN A 127 -30.55 9.07 0.62
C ASN A 127 -31.40 9.01 -0.59
N PRO A 128 -31.81 7.91 -1.00
CA PRO A 128 -32.62 7.78 -2.18
C PRO A 128 -33.94 8.46 -2.03
N GLN A 129 -34.41 8.58 -0.87
CA GLN A 129 -35.67 9.20 -0.75
C GLN A 129 -35.62 10.62 -0.63
N ALA A 130 -34.54 11.23 -0.64
CA ALA A 130 -34.51 12.64 -0.52
C ALA A 130 -35.23 13.27 -1.63
N GLY A 131 -35.28 12.67 -2.69
CA GLY A 131 -35.90 13.34 -3.76
C GLY A 131 -37.33 13.39 -3.71
N GLU A 132 -37.97 12.52 -3.12
CA GLU A 132 -39.34 12.59 -3.16
C GLU A 132 -39.95 13.37 -2.16
N THR A 133 -39.35 14.14 -1.55
CA THR A 133 -39.97 14.80 -0.60
C THR A 133 -40.67 15.89 -0.98
N GLN A 134 -41.15 16.58 -0.45
CA GLN A 134 -41.80 17.67 -0.78
C GLN A 134 -42.05 18.08 -2.04
N ILE A 135 -42.99 18.09 -2.49
CA ILE A 135 -43.39 18.59 -3.66
C ILE A 135 -43.95 19.84 -3.30
N PRO A 136 -43.38 20.84 -3.48
CA PRO A 136 -43.86 22.12 -3.15
C PRO A 136 -45.22 22.35 -3.59
N GLY A 137 -45.67 22.09 -4.44
CA GLY A 137 -46.93 22.46 -4.84
C GLY A 137 -48.02 21.90 -4.11
N GLN A 138 -47.78 20.99 -3.41
CA GLN A 138 -48.80 20.41 -2.74
C GLN A 138 -49.39 21.16 -1.66
N ARG A 139 -49.03 22.20 -1.37
CA ARG A 139 -49.58 22.91 -0.39
C ARG A 139 -50.91 23.13 -0.61
N GLU A 140 -51.62 22.84 -0.12
CA GLU A 140 -52.89 22.98 -0.34
C GLU A 140 -53.44 24.21 -0.24
N PRO A 141 -53.98 24.44 -0.58
CA PRO A 141 -54.57 25.58 -0.78
C PRO A 141 -55.51 25.78 0.20
N LEU A 142 -55.60 26.00 0.74
CA LEU A 142 -56.41 26.26 1.52
C LEU A 142 -57.45 26.82 1.27
N VAL A 143 -57.89 26.72 1.45
CA VAL A 143 -58.87 27.15 1.13
C VAL A 143 -59.50 28.10 1.71
N LYS A 144 -59.98 28.57 1.54
CA LYS A 144 -60.54 29.50 1.89
C LYS A 144 -61.76 29.50 1.94
N GLU A 145 -62.21 29.48 2.50
CA GLU A 145 -63.33 29.52 2.49
C GLU A 145 -64.05 30.64 2.56
N PRO A 146 -64.77 30.97 2.44
CA PRO A 146 -65.55 32.08 2.26
C PRO A 146 -66.10 32.51 3.40
#